data_6efc45835d987f182c2a8c70e3a5d012
#
_entry.id   6efc45835d987f182c2a8c70e3a5d012
#
_cell.length_a   1.000
_cell.length_b   1.000
_cell.length_c   1.000
_cell.angle_alpha   90.00
_cell.angle_beta   90.00
_cell.angle_gamma   90.00
#
_symmetry.space_group_name_H-M   'P 1'
#
loop_
_entity.id
_entity.type
_entity.pdbx_description
1 polymer ?
#
loop_
_entity_poly.entity_id
_entity_poly.type
_entity_poly.pdbx_seq_one_letter_code
_entity_poly.pdbx_strand_id
1 'polypeptide(L)'
;DLLKMRFENNLQFDIQISNAYEEYLLPPMAVQVLIENAVKHNEISNRKPLTIHITTDDNGNLSISNDIQPKWTATSGTGIGLANLAKRYRLLFKRDIQITEDREFTVCIPLIEKSQLEQ
;
A
#
# COMPACT_ATOMS: atom_id res chain seq x y z
N ASP A 1 11.22 -5.27 -10.61
CA ASP A 1 10.98 -4.15 -9.71
C ASP A 1 12.23 -3.83 -8.92
N LEU A 2 12.63 -2.57 -8.95
CA LEU A 2 13.85 -2.13 -8.28
C LEU A 2 13.85 -2.38 -6.78
N LEU A 3 12.70 -2.21 -6.13
CA LEU A 3 12.57 -2.45 -4.70
C LEU A 3 12.77 -3.92 -4.37
N LYS A 4 12.21 -4.80 -5.18
CA LYS A 4 12.37 -6.23 -4.97
C LYS A 4 13.79 -6.67 -5.20
N MET A 5 14.47 -6.10 -6.20
CA MET A 5 15.87 -6.40 -6.44
C MET A 5 16.75 -5.95 -5.29
N ARG A 6 16.45 -4.77 -4.72
CA ARG A 6 17.22 -4.20 -3.63
C ARG A 6 17.09 -5.00 -2.33
N PHE A 7 15.91 -5.59 -2.08
CA PHE A 7 15.63 -6.32 -0.85
C PHE A 7 15.25 -7.78 -1.11
N GLU A 8 15.78 -8.36 -2.16
CA GLU A 8 15.36 -9.64 -2.73
C GLU A 8 14.97 -10.72 -1.73
N ASN A 9 15.80 -10.94 -0.71
CA ASN A 9 15.53 -11.98 0.28
C ASN A 9 14.84 -11.47 1.54
N ASN A 10 14.69 -10.17 1.66
CA ASN A 10 14.20 -9.54 2.89
C ASN A 10 12.84 -8.88 2.72
N LEU A 11 12.42 -8.67 1.49
CA LEU A 11 11.11 -8.09 1.20
C LEU A 11 10.25 -9.14 0.50
N GLN A 12 9.17 -9.53 1.15
CA GLN A 12 8.28 -10.56 0.67
C GLN A 12 6.88 -10.00 0.45
N PHE A 13 6.16 -10.59 -0.48
CA PHE A 13 4.80 -10.18 -0.79
C PHE A 13 3.85 -11.36 -0.65
N ASP A 14 2.75 -11.14 0.05
CA ASP A 14 1.65 -12.09 0.15
C ASP A 14 0.45 -11.42 -0.52
N ILE A 15 0.10 -11.88 -1.71
CA ILE A 15 -0.92 -11.24 -2.53
C ILE A 15 -2.11 -12.18 -2.68
N GLN A 16 -3.26 -11.73 -2.17
CA GLN A 16 -4.50 -12.49 -2.23
C GLN A 16 -5.62 -11.57 -2.72
N ILE A 17 -5.84 -11.57 -4.02
CA ILE A 17 -6.81 -10.70 -4.65
C ILE A 17 -7.97 -11.55 -5.18
N SER A 18 -9.20 -11.20 -4.79
CA SER A 18 -10.38 -11.91 -5.24
C SER A 18 -10.60 -11.71 -6.73
N ASN A 19 -10.99 -12.80 -7.42
CA ASN A 19 -11.33 -12.75 -8.83
C ASN A 19 -12.48 -11.78 -9.13
N ALA A 20 -13.31 -11.50 -8.14
CA ALA A 20 -14.41 -10.56 -8.30
C ALA A 20 -13.94 -9.15 -8.67
N TYR A 21 -12.68 -8.82 -8.38
CA TYR A 21 -12.15 -7.48 -8.61
C TYR A 21 -11.08 -7.43 -9.70
N GLU A 22 -10.98 -8.47 -10.54
CA GLU A 22 -9.96 -8.52 -11.59
C GLU A 22 -10.03 -7.35 -12.56
N GLU A 23 -11.21 -6.85 -12.83
CA GLU A 23 -11.41 -5.74 -13.76
C GLU A 23 -11.46 -4.38 -13.09
N TYR A 24 -11.29 -4.33 -11.78
CA TYR A 24 -11.24 -3.08 -11.07
C TYR A 24 -9.86 -2.44 -11.24
N LEU A 25 -9.81 -1.14 -11.16
CA LEU A 25 -8.61 -0.37 -11.44
C LEU A 25 -8.10 0.36 -10.22
N LEU A 26 -6.81 0.65 -10.24
CA LEU A 26 -6.13 1.47 -9.24
C LEU A 26 -5.31 2.52 -9.97
N PRO A 27 -5.11 3.70 -9.38
CA PRO A 27 -4.08 4.60 -9.89
C PRO A 27 -2.74 3.87 -9.90
N PRO A 28 -1.99 3.94 -11.01
CA PRO A 28 -0.73 3.18 -11.11
C PRO A 28 0.25 3.46 -9.98
N MET A 29 0.26 4.68 -9.46
CA MET A 29 1.18 5.05 -8.39
C MET A 29 0.73 4.61 -7.01
N ALA A 30 -0.52 4.13 -6.86
CA ALA A 30 -1.04 3.81 -5.53
C ALA A 30 -0.24 2.71 -4.85
N VAL A 31 -0.07 1.58 -5.52
CA VAL A 31 0.68 0.45 -4.95
C VAL A 31 2.14 0.85 -4.73
N GLN A 32 2.72 1.56 -5.68
CA GLN A 32 4.11 2.01 -5.56
C GLN A 32 4.31 2.88 -4.33
N VAL A 33 3.43 3.86 -4.11
CA VAL A 33 3.52 4.74 -2.95
C VAL A 33 3.42 3.95 -1.65
N LEU A 34 2.51 2.99 -1.59
CA LEU A 34 2.29 2.21 -0.38
C LEU A 34 3.45 1.27 -0.09
N ILE A 35 4.05 0.67 -1.11
CA ILE A 35 5.22 -0.18 -0.94
C ILE A 35 6.42 0.67 -0.52
N GLU A 36 6.63 1.80 -1.17
CA GLU A 36 7.72 2.70 -0.79
C GLU A 36 7.59 3.19 0.65
N ASN A 37 6.38 3.47 1.07
CA ASN A 37 6.11 3.89 2.44
C ASN A 37 6.50 2.78 3.43
N ALA A 38 6.13 1.54 3.15
CA ALA A 38 6.47 0.41 4.00
C ALA A 38 7.98 0.21 4.09
N VAL A 39 8.66 0.30 2.96
CA VAL A 39 10.13 0.14 2.91
C VAL A 39 10.83 1.26 3.67
N LYS A 40 10.32 2.47 3.51
CA LYS A 40 10.96 3.65 4.10
C LYS A 40 10.87 3.67 5.63
N HIS A 41 9.77 3.20 6.19
CA HIS A 41 9.49 3.35 7.61
C HIS A 41 9.78 2.11 8.45
N ASN A 42 10.23 1.03 7.84
CA ASN A 42 10.46 -0.21 8.56
C ASN A 42 11.88 -0.72 8.37
N GLU A 43 12.40 -1.35 9.42
CA GLU A 43 13.65 -2.06 9.31
C GLU A 43 13.44 -3.30 8.45
N ILE A 44 14.35 -3.52 7.50
CA ILE A 44 14.31 -4.69 6.63
C ILE A 44 15.71 -5.29 6.62
N SER A 45 15.82 -6.53 7.12
CA SER A 45 17.11 -7.20 7.21
C SER A 45 16.92 -8.71 7.15
N ASN A 46 18.01 -9.45 7.12
CA ASN A 46 17.94 -10.90 7.18
C ASN A 46 17.31 -11.42 8.46
N ARG A 47 17.47 -10.67 9.55
CA ARG A 47 16.86 -11.02 10.84
C ARG A 47 15.40 -10.62 10.91
N LYS A 48 15.03 -9.58 10.19
CA LYS A 48 13.68 -9.06 10.19
C LYS A 48 13.22 -8.81 8.78
N PRO A 49 12.90 -9.87 8.05
CA PRO A 49 12.31 -9.71 6.73
C PRO A 49 10.95 -9.04 6.86
N LEU A 50 10.61 -8.23 5.90
CA LEU A 50 9.33 -7.54 5.87
C LEU A 50 8.41 -8.23 4.88
N THR A 51 7.22 -8.59 5.32
CA THR A 51 6.19 -9.12 4.43
C THR A 51 5.09 -8.08 4.23
N ILE A 52 4.78 -7.81 2.99
CA ILE A 52 3.70 -6.90 2.64
C ILE A 52 2.52 -7.73 2.19
N HIS A 53 1.39 -7.58 2.87
CA HIS A 53 0.17 -8.29 2.56
C HIS A 53 -0.74 -7.41 1.72
N ILE A 54 -1.14 -7.91 0.57
CA ILE A 54 -2.03 -7.20 -0.35
C ILE A 54 -3.28 -8.06 -0.55
N THR A 55 -4.40 -7.58 -0.03
CA THR A 55 -5.64 -8.36 -0.06
C THR A 55 -6.82 -7.47 -0.45
N THR A 56 -7.88 -8.10 -0.94
CA THR A 56 -9.14 -7.40 -1.20
C THR A 56 -10.14 -7.78 -0.13
N ASP A 57 -11.06 -6.86 0.18
CA ASP A 57 -12.17 -7.17 1.08
C ASP A 57 -13.48 -7.33 0.28
N ASP A 58 -14.58 -7.57 0.98
CA ASP A 58 -15.88 -7.78 0.32
C ASP A 58 -16.57 -6.47 -0.07
N ASN A 59 -15.99 -5.35 0.30
CA ASN A 59 -16.57 -4.03 0.04
C ASN A 59 -15.92 -3.29 -1.13
N GLY A 60 -15.06 -3.96 -1.87
CA GLY A 60 -14.40 -3.35 -3.02
C GLY A 60 -13.19 -2.52 -2.67
N ASN A 61 -12.50 -2.87 -1.58
CA ASN A 61 -11.29 -2.17 -1.17
C ASN A 61 -10.08 -3.07 -1.27
N LEU A 62 -8.93 -2.46 -1.51
CA LEU A 62 -7.64 -3.13 -1.46
C LEU A 62 -6.94 -2.72 -0.17
N SER A 63 -6.50 -3.71 0.60
CA SER A 63 -5.73 -3.46 1.82
C SER A 63 -4.28 -3.83 1.59
N ILE A 64 -3.38 -2.93 1.96
CA ILE A 64 -1.95 -3.18 1.94
C ILE A 64 -1.45 -2.98 3.36
N SER A 65 -0.89 -4.05 3.93
CA SER A 65 -0.48 -4.03 5.33
C SER A 65 0.90 -4.65 5.51
N ASN A 66 1.54 -4.26 6.58
CA ASN A 66 2.81 -4.84 7.01
C ASN A 66 2.94 -4.71 8.52
N ASP A 67 3.74 -5.61 9.12
CA ASP A 67 4.10 -5.47 10.52
C ASP A 67 4.95 -4.23 10.70
N ILE A 68 4.78 -3.55 11.81
CA ILE A 68 5.57 -2.37 12.11
C ILE A 68 6.90 -2.82 12.71
N GLN A 69 7.99 -2.51 12.02
CA GLN A 69 9.36 -2.82 12.43
C GLN A 69 10.16 -1.53 12.49
N PRO A 70 10.07 -0.77 13.60
CA PRO A 70 10.62 0.57 13.66
C PRO A 70 12.10 0.61 13.34
N LYS A 71 12.51 1.63 12.61
CA LYS A 71 13.92 1.89 12.35
C LYS A 71 14.55 2.59 13.54
N TRP A 72 15.83 2.32 13.75
CA TRP A 72 16.60 3.03 14.76
C TRP A 72 16.75 4.50 14.44
N THR A 73 16.91 4.83 13.16
CA THR A 73 17.07 6.21 12.74
C THR A 73 15.73 6.76 12.26
N ALA A 74 15.37 7.93 12.74
CA ALA A 74 14.16 8.58 12.28
C ALA A 74 14.31 8.96 10.82
N THR A 75 13.26 8.69 10.04
CA THR A 75 13.22 9.12 8.66
C THR A 75 12.49 10.45 8.59
N SER A 76 13.06 11.38 7.83
CA SER A 76 12.43 12.67 7.62
C SER A 76 11.51 12.64 6.39
N GLY A 77 10.65 13.62 6.28
CA GLY A 77 9.81 13.79 5.10
C GLY A 77 8.76 12.71 4.94
N THR A 78 8.24 12.24 6.04
CA THR A 78 7.28 11.16 6.04
C THR A 78 5.89 11.63 5.66
N GLY A 79 5.17 10.76 4.97
CA GLY A 79 3.75 10.97 4.69
C GLY A 79 3.43 11.83 3.49
N ILE A 80 4.42 12.39 2.80
CA ILE A 80 4.15 13.24 1.64
C ILE A 80 3.49 12.44 0.52
N GLY A 81 4.04 11.27 0.19
CA GLY A 81 3.48 10.42 -0.85
C GLY A 81 2.08 9.92 -0.50
N LEU A 82 1.91 9.51 0.77
CA LEU A 82 0.63 9.00 1.23
C LEU A 82 -0.42 10.11 1.29
N ALA A 83 -0.03 11.30 1.75
CA ALA A 83 -0.94 12.45 1.76
C ALA A 83 -1.36 12.85 0.35
N ASN A 84 -0.42 12.81 -0.60
CA ASN A 84 -0.73 13.10 -1.99
C ASN A 84 -1.67 12.05 -2.59
N LEU A 85 -1.48 10.79 -2.25
CA LEU A 85 -2.36 9.72 -2.71
C LEU A 85 -3.78 9.92 -2.18
N ALA A 86 -3.91 10.24 -0.88
CA ALA A 86 -5.20 10.49 -0.27
C ALA A 86 -5.91 11.67 -0.96
N LYS A 87 -5.17 12.73 -1.20
CA LYS A 87 -5.70 13.91 -1.86
C LYS A 87 -6.16 13.61 -3.28
N ARG A 88 -5.38 12.81 -4.00
CA ARG A 88 -5.72 12.40 -5.37
C ARG A 88 -7.00 11.57 -5.41
N TYR A 89 -7.14 10.63 -4.49
CA TYR A 89 -8.37 9.84 -4.41
C TYR A 89 -9.58 10.72 -4.16
N ARG A 90 -9.45 11.69 -3.27
CA ARG A 90 -10.54 12.59 -2.97
C ARG A 90 -10.91 13.47 -4.16
N LEU A 91 -9.92 13.98 -4.86
CA LEU A 91 -10.15 14.85 -6.00
C LEU A 91 -10.73 14.12 -7.21
N LEU A 92 -10.19 12.94 -7.51
CA LEU A 92 -10.59 12.21 -8.73
C LEU A 92 -11.84 11.36 -8.53
N PHE A 93 -11.98 10.75 -7.36
CA PHE A 93 -13.04 9.75 -7.12
C PHE A 93 -13.98 10.16 -5.99
N LYS A 94 -13.70 11.24 -5.31
CA LYS A 94 -14.46 11.71 -4.14
C LYS A 94 -14.58 10.63 -3.08
N ARG A 95 -13.51 9.88 -2.88
CA ARG A 95 -13.43 8.79 -1.91
C ARG A 95 -12.18 8.95 -1.07
N ASP A 96 -12.28 8.51 0.16
CA ASP A 96 -11.18 8.60 1.11
C ASP A 96 -10.47 7.25 1.24
N ILE A 97 -9.16 7.31 1.45
CA ILE A 97 -8.41 6.13 1.86
C ILE A 97 -8.42 6.05 3.38
N GLN A 98 -8.20 4.86 3.92
CA GLN A 98 -8.18 4.67 5.37
C GLN A 98 -6.81 4.18 5.78
N ILE A 99 -6.29 4.77 6.86
CA ILE A 99 -4.98 4.42 7.39
C ILE A 99 -5.17 4.00 8.84
N THR A 100 -4.71 2.79 9.14
CA THR A 100 -4.78 2.24 10.49
C THR A 100 -3.37 1.88 10.94
N GLU A 101 -3.01 2.30 12.13
CA GLU A 101 -1.70 2.01 12.69
C GLU A 101 -1.90 1.42 14.09
N ASP A 102 -1.59 0.14 14.21
CA ASP A 102 -1.71 -0.60 15.46
C ASP A 102 -0.47 -1.49 15.54
N ARG A 103 -0.62 -2.81 15.58
CA ARG A 103 0.52 -3.73 15.45
C ARG A 103 0.99 -3.78 14.01
N GLU A 104 0.06 -3.57 13.10
CA GLU A 104 0.34 -3.50 11.69
C GLU A 104 0.01 -2.11 11.18
N PHE A 105 0.72 -1.69 10.16
CA PHE A 105 0.37 -0.48 9.42
C PHE A 105 -0.45 -0.92 8.21
N THR A 106 -1.69 -0.47 8.14
CA THR A 106 -2.61 -0.87 7.08
C THR A 106 -3.17 0.35 6.36
N VAL A 107 -3.09 0.31 5.04
CA VAL A 107 -3.74 1.32 4.21
C VAL A 107 -4.80 0.62 3.38
N CYS A 108 -6.03 1.09 3.46
CA CYS A 108 -7.16 0.54 2.74
C CYS A 108 -7.59 1.55 1.69
N ILE A 109 -7.54 1.16 0.42
CA ILE A 109 -7.86 2.06 -0.68
C ILE A 109 -9.00 1.49 -1.53
N PRO A 110 -9.94 2.34 -1.97
CA PRO A 110 -11.03 1.89 -2.82
C PRO A 110 -10.53 1.45 -4.19
N LEU A 111 -11.02 0.29 -4.64
CA LEU A 111 -10.84 -0.12 -6.03
C LEU A 111 -11.87 0.60 -6.88
N ILE A 112 -11.48 0.99 -8.06
CA ILE A 112 -12.30 1.83 -8.93
C ILE A 112 -12.88 0.99 -10.05
N GLU A 113 -14.21 1.01 -10.19
CA GLU A 113 -14.85 0.35 -11.30
C GLU A 113 -14.51 1.09 -12.59
N LYS A 114 -14.35 0.33 -13.66
CA LYS A 114 -14.01 0.89 -14.96
C LYS A 114 -15.02 1.94 -15.40
N SER A 115 -16.29 1.72 -15.10
CA SER A 115 -17.37 2.66 -15.45
C SER A 115 -17.20 4.03 -14.79
N GLN A 116 -16.59 4.08 -13.61
CA GLN A 116 -16.36 5.34 -12.91
C GLN A 116 -15.29 6.21 -13.59
N LEU A 117 -14.35 5.58 -14.28
CA LEU A 117 -13.32 6.30 -15.00
C LEU A 117 -13.80 6.88 -16.33
N GLU A 118 -14.88 6.35 -16.86
CA GLU A 118 -15.43 6.77 -18.15
C GLU A 118 -16.39 7.96 -18.02
N GLN A 119 -16.64 8.41 -16.83
CA GLN A 119 -17.52 9.56 -16.58
C GLN A 119 -16.79 10.88 -16.65
#